data_a984a49124e5347f02e98a9951b5de2e
#
_entry.id   a984a49124e5347f02e98a9951b5de2e
#
_cell.length_a   1.000
_cell.length_b   1.000
_cell.length_c   1.000
_cell.angle_alpha   90.00
_cell.angle_beta   90.00
_cell.angle_gamma   90.00
#
_symmetry.space_group_name_H-M   'P 1'
#
loop_
_entity.id
_entity.type
_entity.pdbx_description
1 polymer ?
#
loop_
_entity_poly.entity_id
_entity_poly.type
_entity_poly.pdbx_seq_one_letter_code
_entity_poly.pdbx_strand_id
1 'polypeptide(L)'
;MHREDPHRRLAESVGEELHAAGLAQEECKALLDQLPSKWERFSDVVLLPGSAFREEWDIHASEGLWSAVSEALKVDRVARLGEISGEMRESSVEMLLGEDDWVVRRESGVDYGYNLTQCMFSAGNVNERRRMGEVAGAGEVVVDLYAGIGYYSLPMLVHSRVDHVHCCEWNPNAVRALESNLESNGVAGRCTIHIGDNRVTATKLEGVADRVILGLLPSAGDGYGLAMGALSPTGGVLHVHGVAATGDYATWVTDVTGSLREMRRGCSFDASEPLRVKSYAPHWDHVVLDVTISGG
;
A
#
# COMPACT_ATOMS: atom_id res chain seq x y z
N MET A 1 -11.21 -22.66 -26.62
CA MET A 1 -9.75 -22.48 -26.66
C MET A 1 -9.22 -22.73 -25.23
N HIS A 2 -8.54 -23.87 -25.01
CA HIS A 2 -7.85 -24.10 -23.74
C HIS A 2 -6.79 -23.00 -23.58
N ARG A 3 -6.88 -22.18 -22.54
CA ARG A 3 -5.79 -21.28 -22.17
C ARG A 3 -4.63 -22.18 -21.74
N GLU A 4 -3.53 -22.10 -22.47
CA GLU A 4 -2.30 -22.79 -22.14
C GLU A 4 -1.80 -22.34 -20.76
N ASP A 5 -1.39 -23.28 -19.92
CA ASP A 5 -0.95 -23.02 -18.53
C ASP A 5 0.29 -22.10 -18.54
N PRO A 6 0.25 -20.94 -17.87
CA PRO A 6 1.38 -20.02 -17.84
C PRO A 6 2.62 -20.61 -17.15
N HIS A 7 2.44 -21.53 -16.19
CA HIS A 7 3.58 -22.22 -15.56
C HIS A 7 4.29 -23.15 -16.52
N ARG A 8 3.52 -23.86 -17.35
CA ARG A 8 4.09 -24.73 -18.37
C ARG A 8 4.86 -23.92 -19.41
N ARG A 9 4.29 -22.82 -19.91
CA ARG A 9 5.00 -21.94 -20.85
C ARG A 9 6.30 -21.38 -20.26
N LEU A 10 6.26 -20.98 -18.98
CA LEU A 10 7.44 -20.48 -18.28
C LEU A 10 8.54 -21.55 -18.22
N ALA A 11 8.19 -22.78 -17.86
CA ALA A 11 9.15 -23.86 -17.80
C ALA A 11 9.70 -24.23 -19.19
N GLU A 12 8.86 -24.25 -20.22
CA GLU A 12 9.27 -24.53 -21.61
C GLU A 12 10.24 -23.44 -22.12
N SER A 13 9.84 -22.17 -22.06
CA SER A 13 10.63 -21.05 -22.58
C SER A 13 11.97 -20.86 -21.84
N VAL A 14 11.95 -20.92 -20.51
CA VAL A 14 13.18 -20.85 -19.71
C VAL A 14 14.08 -22.06 -19.94
N GLY A 15 13.50 -23.26 -20.09
CA GLY A 15 14.24 -24.48 -20.42
C GLY A 15 14.96 -24.39 -21.76
N GLU A 16 14.29 -23.87 -22.79
CA GLU A 16 14.91 -23.64 -24.10
C GLU A 16 16.09 -22.68 -24.01
N GLU A 17 15.97 -21.59 -23.26
CA GLU A 17 17.07 -20.62 -23.05
C GLU A 17 18.26 -21.25 -22.31
N LEU A 18 18.01 -22.01 -21.23
CA LEU A 18 19.07 -22.71 -20.48
C LEU A 18 19.80 -23.73 -21.37
N HIS A 19 19.08 -24.46 -22.21
CA HIS A 19 19.69 -25.38 -23.16
C HIS A 19 20.51 -24.66 -24.24
N ALA A 20 20.01 -23.53 -24.74
CA ALA A 20 20.76 -22.68 -25.70
C ALA A 20 22.04 -22.12 -25.06
N ALA A 21 22.02 -21.85 -23.76
CA ALA A 21 23.20 -21.45 -22.97
C ALA A 21 24.17 -22.61 -22.69
N GLY A 22 23.85 -23.86 -23.08
CA GLY A 22 24.71 -25.01 -23.02
C GLY A 22 24.65 -25.81 -21.70
N LEU A 23 23.63 -25.61 -20.86
CA LEU A 23 23.47 -26.37 -19.62
C LEU A 23 23.10 -27.82 -19.89
N ALA A 24 23.64 -28.72 -19.05
CA ALA A 24 23.27 -30.13 -19.08
C ALA A 24 21.82 -30.36 -18.66
N GLN A 25 21.20 -31.42 -19.15
CA GLN A 25 19.77 -31.70 -18.93
C GLN A 25 19.40 -31.82 -17.42
N GLU A 26 20.31 -32.40 -16.61
CA GLU A 26 20.08 -32.53 -15.16
C GLU A 26 20.13 -31.18 -14.44
N GLU A 27 21.06 -30.30 -14.82
CA GLU A 27 21.17 -28.96 -14.28
C GLU A 27 19.96 -28.11 -14.66
N CYS A 28 19.53 -28.15 -15.92
CA CYS A 28 18.32 -27.48 -16.37
C CYS A 28 17.11 -27.93 -15.56
N LYS A 29 16.94 -29.23 -15.33
CA LYS A 29 15.82 -29.74 -14.56
C LYS A 29 15.84 -29.24 -13.12
N ALA A 30 16.99 -29.23 -12.45
CA ALA A 30 17.13 -28.74 -11.08
C ALA A 30 16.75 -27.25 -10.94
N LEU A 31 17.10 -26.43 -11.94
CA LEU A 31 16.70 -25.02 -12.00
C LEU A 31 15.21 -24.85 -12.28
N LEU A 32 14.66 -25.59 -13.25
CA LEU A 32 13.24 -25.51 -13.58
C LEU A 32 12.31 -25.92 -12.44
N ASP A 33 12.74 -26.83 -11.57
CA ASP A 33 12.00 -27.22 -10.36
C ASP A 33 11.91 -26.06 -9.32
N GLN A 34 12.75 -25.03 -9.43
CA GLN A 34 12.76 -23.84 -8.58
C GLN A 34 11.96 -22.66 -9.13
N LEU A 35 11.34 -22.81 -10.32
CA LEU A 35 10.57 -21.71 -10.92
C LEU A 35 9.44 -21.25 -10.00
N PRO A 36 9.14 -19.93 -9.98
CA PRO A 36 8.10 -19.39 -9.11
C PRO A 36 6.73 -19.92 -9.49
N SER A 37 5.94 -20.34 -8.49
CA SER A 37 4.57 -20.81 -8.67
C SER A 37 3.52 -19.68 -8.56
N LYS A 38 3.95 -18.45 -8.21
CA LYS A 38 3.08 -17.29 -8.04
C LYS A 38 3.82 -16.03 -8.46
N TRP A 39 3.10 -15.10 -9.04
CA TRP A 39 3.57 -13.74 -9.36
C TRP A 39 2.38 -12.78 -9.41
N GLU A 40 2.67 -11.49 -9.32
CA GLU A 40 1.66 -10.46 -9.60
C GLU A 40 1.81 -9.97 -11.04
N ARG A 41 0.71 -9.50 -11.63
CA ARG A 41 0.72 -8.94 -12.98
C ARG A 41 0.02 -7.59 -13.01
N PHE A 42 0.69 -6.61 -13.62
CA PHE A 42 0.18 -5.27 -13.87
C PHE A 42 0.19 -5.03 -15.40
N SER A 43 -0.92 -5.31 -16.08
CA SER A 43 -1.00 -5.18 -17.54
C SER A 43 0.17 -5.84 -18.28
N ASP A 44 1.24 -5.08 -18.53
CA ASP A 44 2.45 -5.44 -19.27
C ASP A 44 3.68 -5.72 -18.38
N VAL A 45 3.53 -5.66 -17.05
CA VAL A 45 4.61 -5.98 -16.09
C VAL A 45 4.26 -7.22 -15.30
N VAL A 46 5.22 -8.13 -15.13
CA VAL A 46 5.17 -9.18 -14.11
C VAL A 46 6.08 -8.83 -12.94
N LEU A 47 5.57 -8.96 -11.72
CA LEU A 47 6.33 -8.80 -10.48
C LEU A 47 6.52 -10.18 -9.84
N LEU A 48 7.73 -10.70 -9.93
CA LEU A 48 8.14 -11.98 -9.39
C LEU A 48 8.36 -11.91 -7.87
N PRO A 49 8.20 -13.00 -7.14
CA PRO A 49 8.59 -13.09 -5.73
C PRO A 49 10.08 -12.78 -5.52
N GLY A 50 10.44 -12.28 -4.35
CA GLY A 50 11.83 -11.94 -4.02
C GLY A 50 12.80 -13.12 -4.06
N SER A 51 12.31 -14.33 -3.83
CA SER A 51 13.08 -15.57 -3.93
C SER A 51 13.23 -16.11 -5.36
N ALA A 52 12.52 -15.56 -6.34
CA ALA A 52 12.56 -16.08 -7.71
C ALA A 52 13.90 -15.75 -8.39
N PHE A 53 14.47 -16.73 -9.04
CA PHE A 53 15.72 -16.59 -9.82
C PHE A 53 16.87 -15.99 -8.99
N ARG A 54 17.11 -16.53 -7.80
CA ARG A 54 18.21 -16.16 -6.91
C ARG A 54 19.17 -17.34 -6.72
N GLU A 55 20.28 -17.10 -6.05
CA GLU A 55 21.29 -18.10 -5.69
C GLU A 55 21.87 -18.81 -6.92
N GLU A 56 21.47 -20.07 -7.17
CA GLU A 56 21.95 -20.85 -8.30
C GLU A 56 21.63 -20.22 -9.66
N TRP A 57 20.61 -19.35 -9.72
CA TRP A 57 20.22 -18.62 -10.92
C TRP A 57 21.11 -17.40 -11.22
N ASP A 58 21.83 -16.85 -10.24
CA ASP A 58 22.58 -15.60 -10.39
C ASP A 58 23.63 -15.68 -11.52
N ILE A 59 24.23 -16.85 -11.73
CA ILE A 59 25.19 -17.09 -12.82
C ILE A 59 24.53 -17.22 -14.19
N HIS A 60 23.22 -17.42 -14.24
CA HIS A 60 22.43 -17.54 -15.47
C HIS A 60 21.61 -16.29 -15.78
N ALA A 61 21.64 -15.28 -14.90
CA ALA A 61 20.93 -14.03 -15.05
C ALA A 61 21.46 -13.29 -16.30
N SER A 62 20.65 -13.29 -17.35
CA SER A 62 20.97 -12.69 -18.64
C SER A 62 19.75 -12.02 -19.25
N GLU A 63 19.96 -11.15 -20.22
CA GLU A 63 18.86 -10.55 -20.98
C GLU A 63 18.04 -11.63 -21.70
N GLY A 64 18.67 -12.71 -22.18
CA GLY A 64 18.00 -13.85 -22.79
C GLY A 64 17.05 -14.55 -21.83
N LEU A 65 17.47 -14.79 -20.56
CA LEU A 65 16.62 -15.36 -19.53
C LEU A 65 15.39 -14.49 -19.26
N TRP A 66 15.58 -13.17 -19.10
CA TRP A 66 14.47 -12.27 -18.82
C TRP A 66 13.54 -12.10 -20.01
N SER A 67 14.04 -12.17 -21.22
CA SER A 67 13.25 -12.19 -22.45
C SER A 67 12.40 -13.47 -22.52
N ALA A 68 12.97 -14.63 -22.22
CA ALA A 68 12.24 -15.89 -22.15
C ALA A 68 11.10 -15.86 -21.12
N VAL A 69 11.33 -15.26 -19.94
CA VAL A 69 10.31 -15.05 -18.91
C VAL A 69 9.20 -14.13 -19.42
N SER A 70 9.57 -13.02 -20.05
CA SER A 70 8.67 -12.02 -20.64
C SER A 70 7.74 -12.63 -21.68
N GLU A 71 8.31 -13.36 -22.64
CA GLU A 71 7.55 -14.05 -23.70
C GLU A 71 6.58 -15.10 -23.14
N ALA A 72 7.07 -15.95 -22.21
CA ALA A 72 6.28 -16.98 -21.58
C ALA A 72 5.06 -16.43 -20.84
N LEU A 73 5.25 -15.32 -20.12
CA LEU A 73 4.21 -14.68 -19.33
C LEU A 73 3.42 -13.62 -20.12
N LYS A 74 3.81 -13.35 -21.37
CA LYS A 74 3.17 -12.38 -22.27
C LYS A 74 3.10 -10.99 -21.63
N VAL A 75 4.26 -10.49 -21.23
CA VAL A 75 4.48 -9.16 -20.65
C VAL A 75 5.67 -8.51 -21.35
N ASP A 76 5.79 -7.20 -21.27
CA ASP A 76 6.90 -6.46 -21.87
C ASP A 76 8.02 -6.18 -20.86
N ARG A 77 7.68 -6.23 -19.55
CA ARG A 77 8.58 -5.88 -18.46
C ARG A 77 8.56 -6.95 -17.37
N VAL A 78 9.72 -7.21 -16.78
CA VAL A 78 9.90 -8.16 -15.69
C VAL A 78 10.54 -7.45 -14.51
N ALA A 79 9.93 -7.57 -13.35
CA ALA A 79 10.44 -7.05 -12.09
C ALA A 79 10.45 -8.14 -11.01
N ARG A 80 11.26 -7.96 -9.97
CA ARG A 80 11.35 -8.86 -8.83
C ARG A 80 11.20 -8.09 -7.53
N LEU A 81 10.40 -8.61 -6.61
CA LEU A 81 10.24 -8.05 -5.26
C LEU A 81 11.58 -8.04 -4.52
N GLY A 82 11.85 -6.94 -3.84
CA GLY A 82 12.89 -6.86 -2.84
C GLY A 82 12.30 -6.60 -1.45
N GLU A 83 13.16 -6.30 -0.48
CA GLU A 83 12.75 -5.95 0.87
C GLU A 83 12.30 -4.49 0.94
N ILE A 84 11.32 -4.20 1.81
CA ILE A 84 10.92 -2.82 2.11
C ILE A 84 11.92 -2.26 3.09
N SER A 85 12.53 -1.12 2.79
CA SER A 85 13.56 -0.50 3.61
C SER A 85 13.31 0.98 3.88
N GLY A 86 14.00 1.50 4.91
CA GLY A 86 14.02 2.92 5.26
C GLY A 86 12.74 3.46 5.90
N GLU A 87 12.84 4.67 6.47
CA GLU A 87 11.72 5.38 7.10
C GLU A 87 10.66 5.83 6.08
N MET A 88 11.06 6.09 4.84
CA MET A 88 10.16 6.43 3.74
C MET A 88 9.44 5.21 3.16
N ARG A 89 9.72 3.99 3.66
CA ARG A 89 9.12 2.72 3.20
C ARG A 89 9.28 2.54 1.70
N GLU A 90 10.49 2.78 1.20
CA GLU A 90 10.82 2.61 -0.19
C GLU A 90 10.74 1.12 -0.57
N SER A 91 10.29 0.86 -1.77
CA SER A 91 10.30 -0.47 -2.36
C SER A 91 11.70 -0.76 -2.89
N SER A 92 12.23 -1.94 -2.62
CA SER A 92 13.47 -2.43 -3.23
C SER A 92 13.19 -3.37 -4.42
N VAL A 93 12.12 -3.12 -5.16
CA VAL A 93 11.84 -3.83 -6.41
C VAL A 93 12.97 -3.60 -7.40
N GLU A 94 13.44 -4.68 -8.00
CA GLU A 94 14.46 -4.68 -9.05
C GLU A 94 13.79 -4.89 -10.41
N MET A 95 14.08 -4.02 -11.38
CA MET A 95 13.70 -4.24 -12.77
C MET A 95 14.71 -5.19 -13.40
N LEU A 96 14.22 -6.32 -13.93
CA LEU A 96 15.04 -7.34 -14.58
C LEU A 96 14.98 -7.23 -16.11
N LEU A 97 13.88 -6.70 -16.65
CA LEU A 97 13.67 -6.38 -18.04
C LEU A 97 12.82 -5.13 -18.17
N GLY A 98 13.24 -4.19 -19.01
CA GLY A 98 12.60 -2.89 -19.21
C GLY A 98 13.07 -1.84 -18.20
N GLU A 99 13.04 -0.57 -18.62
CA GLU A 99 13.53 0.57 -17.82
C GLU A 99 12.42 1.31 -17.07
N ASP A 100 11.20 1.36 -17.64
CA ASP A 100 10.06 2.01 -17.03
C ASP A 100 9.46 1.12 -15.95
N ASP A 101 9.36 1.65 -14.73
CA ASP A 101 8.83 0.94 -13.56
C ASP A 101 7.44 1.45 -13.12
N TRP A 102 6.83 2.38 -13.89
CA TRP A 102 5.47 2.83 -13.61
C TRP A 102 4.45 1.74 -13.88
N VAL A 103 3.58 1.51 -12.91
CA VAL A 103 2.46 0.56 -13.03
C VAL A 103 1.17 1.21 -12.56
N VAL A 104 0.06 0.68 -13.03
CA VAL A 104 -1.29 1.05 -12.55
C VAL A 104 -1.98 -0.20 -12.02
N ARG A 105 -2.41 -0.15 -10.77
CA ARG A 105 -3.26 -1.16 -10.14
C ARG A 105 -4.68 -0.61 -10.04
N ARG A 106 -5.64 -1.33 -10.60
CA ARG A 106 -7.05 -1.02 -10.43
C ARG A 106 -7.66 -1.88 -9.32
N GLU A 107 -8.24 -1.21 -8.32
CA GLU A 107 -8.84 -1.85 -7.16
C GLU A 107 -10.15 -1.17 -6.79
N SER A 108 -11.26 -1.90 -6.78
CA SER A 108 -12.59 -1.35 -6.42
C SER A 108 -12.96 -0.08 -7.19
N GLY A 109 -12.58 0.04 -8.48
CA GLY A 109 -12.88 1.20 -9.31
C GLY A 109 -11.93 2.39 -9.13
N VAL A 110 -10.92 2.28 -8.30
CA VAL A 110 -9.85 3.29 -8.10
C VAL A 110 -8.59 2.83 -8.82
N ASP A 111 -7.97 3.73 -9.57
CA ASP A 111 -6.68 3.51 -10.22
C ASP A 111 -5.55 4.07 -9.36
N TYR A 112 -4.60 3.19 -9.00
CA TYR A 112 -3.40 3.50 -8.24
C TYR A 112 -2.18 3.35 -9.14
N GLY A 113 -1.66 4.46 -9.66
CA GLY A 113 -0.40 4.52 -10.39
C GLY A 113 0.76 4.78 -9.43
N TYR A 114 1.89 4.10 -9.64
CA TYR A 114 3.10 4.31 -8.85
C TYR A 114 4.32 3.66 -9.51
N ASN A 115 5.51 4.15 -9.13
CA ASN A 115 6.76 3.52 -9.51
C ASN A 115 7.04 2.32 -8.60
N LEU A 116 7.16 1.13 -9.18
CA LEU A 116 7.41 -0.14 -8.45
C LEU A 116 8.67 -0.09 -7.59
N THR A 117 9.72 0.58 -8.08
CA THR A 117 11.01 0.68 -7.38
C THR A 117 11.02 1.70 -6.25
N GLN A 118 10.03 2.62 -6.21
CA GLN A 118 10.04 3.78 -5.31
C GLN A 118 8.90 3.78 -4.30
N CYS A 119 7.78 3.13 -4.61
CA CYS A 119 6.60 3.13 -3.76
C CYS A 119 6.16 1.72 -3.41
N MET A 120 5.77 1.52 -2.15
CA MET A 120 5.21 0.27 -1.68
C MET A 120 3.71 0.21 -1.95
N PHE A 121 3.20 -0.94 -2.36
CA PHE A 121 1.76 -1.20 -2.40
C PHE A 121 1.39 -2.49 -1.66
N SER A 122 0.55 -2.38 -0.63
CA SER A 122 0.08 -3.53 0.13
C SER A 122 -1.25 -4.05 -0.40
N ALA A 123 -1.21 -5.09 -1.24
CA ALA A 123 -2.41 -5.73 -1.79
C ALA A 123 -3.37 -6.25 -0.71
N GLY A 124 -2.83 -6.70 0.45
CA GLY A 124 -3.64 -7.22 1.55
C GLY A 124 -4.56 -6.20 2.23
N ASN A 125 -4.44 -4.90 1.94
CA ASN A 125 -5.29 -3.86 2.52
C ASN A 125 -6.55 -3.57 1.69
N VAL A 126 -6.88 -4.38 0.66
CA VAL A 126 -7.98 -4.13 -0.28
C VAL A 126 -9.33 -3.91 0.40
N ASN A 127 -9.66 -4.71 1.42
CA ASN A 127 -10.93 -4.57 2.14
C ASN A 127 -10.99 -3.27 2.94
N GLU A 128 -9.90 -2.87 3.56
CA GLU A 128 -9.82 -1.62 4.31
C GLU A 128 -9.89 -0.40 3.37
N ARG A 129 -9.18 -0.42 2.24
CA ARG A 129 -9.31 0.64 1.24
C ARG A 129 -10.75 0.81 0.76
N ARG A 130 -11.44 -0.30 0.47
CA ARG A 130 -12.85 -0.27 0.09
C ARG A 130 -13.72 0.30 1.20
N ARG A 131 -13.54 -0.16 2.45
CA ARG A 131 -14.27 0.34 3.62
C ARG A 131 -14.13 1.86 3.78
N MET A 132 -12.92 2.39 3.61
CA MET A 132 -12.67 3.83 3.71
C MET A 132 -13.48 4.64 2.67
N GLY A 133 -13.73 4.09 1.50
CA GLY A 133 -14.63 4.72 0.51
C GLY A 133 -16.11 4.70 0.91
N GLU A 134 -16.50 3.87 1.87
CA GLU A 134 -17.89 3.67 2.29
C GLU A 134 -18.23 4.39 3.61
N VAL A 135 -17.25 4.63 4.50
CA VAL A 135 -17.51 5.16 5.85
C VAL A 135 -17.53 6.68 5.95
N ALA A 136 -17.00 7.38 4.95
CA ALA A 136 -16.97 8.84 4.95
C ALA A 136 -18.34 9.43 4.60
N GLY A 137 -18.78 10.40 5.39
CA GLY A 137 -20.07 11.09 5.22
C GLY A 137 -20.03 12.14 4.10
N ALA A 138 -21.23 12.51 3.63
CA ALA A 138 -21.35 13.59 2.66
C ALA A 138 -21.03 14.95 3.30
N GLY A 139 -20.20 15.76 2.62
CA GLY A 139 -19.79 17.08 3.08
C GLY A 139 -18.68 17.09 4.13
N GLU A 140 -18.15 15.91 4.53
CA GLU A 140 -17.03 15.85 5.47
C GLU A 140 -15.74 16.41 4.87
N VAL A 141 -14.96 17.09 5.70
CA VAL A 141 -13.56 17.42 5.45
C VAL A 141 -12.68 16.36 6.13
N VAL A 142 -11.80 15.76 5.35
CA VAL A 142 -10.92 14.66 5.82
C VAL A 142 -9.48 15.12 5.83
N VAL A 143 -8.74 14.74 6.87
CA VAL A 143 -7.27 14.88 6.93
C VAL A 143 -6.64 13.50 6.97
N ASP A 144 -5.81 13.17 5.98
CA ASP A 144 -4.98 11.97 5.95
C ASP A 144 -3.55 12.34 6.31
N LEU A 145 -3.10 11.96 7.51
CA LEU A 145 -1.79 12.33 8.03
C LEU A 145 -0.62 11.55 7.40
N TYR A 146 -0.92 10.47 6.68
CA TYR A 146 0.08 9.55 6.11
C TYR A 146 -0.41 9.02 4.76
N ALA A 147 -0.68 9.94 3.83
CA ALA A 147 -1.46 9.63 2.63
C ALA A 147 -0.79 8.64 1.66
N GLY A 148 0.56 8.62 1.62
CA GLY A 148 1.27 7.83 0.63
C GLY A 148 0.85 8.19 -0.79
N ILE A 149 0.57 7.20 -1.61
CA ILE A 149 0.04 7.39 -2.97
C ILE A 149 -1.49 7.60 -3.02
N GLY A 150 -2.11 7.85 -1.86
CA GLY A 150 -3.55 8.03 -1.71
C GLY A 150 -4.30 6.76 -1.27
N TYR A 151 -3.67 5.89 -0.49
CA TYR A 151 -4.24 4.56 -0.17
C TYR A 151 -5.65 4.61 0.38
N TYR A 152 -5.96 5.55 1.28
CA TYR A 152 -7.27 5.70 1.91
C TYR A 152 -8.02 6.94 1.39
N SER A 153 -7.28 7.98 1.02
CA SER A 153 -7.83 9.23 0.50
C SER A 153 -8.54 9.05 -0.84
N LEU A 154 -7.94 8.29 -1.78
CA LEU A 154 -8.54 8.06 -3.10
C LEU A 154 -9.89 7.33 -3.04
N PRO A 155 -10.06 6.22 -2.29
CA PRO A 155 -11.36 5.58 -2.14
C PRO A 155 -12.43 6.53 -1.60
N MET A 156 -12.08 7.38 -0.62
CA MET A 156 -13.02 8.38 -0.10
C MET A 156 -13.42 9.40 -1.16
N LEU A 157 -12.45 9.93 -1.90
CA LEU A 157 -12.70 10.89 -2.97
C LEU A 157 -13.53 10.32 -4.13
N VAL A 158 -13.32 9.05 -4.47
CA VAL A 158 -14.00 8.40 -5.60
C VAL A 158 -15.39 7.90 -5.24
N HIS A 159 -15.55 7.29 -4.05
CA HIS A 159 -16.77 6.57 -3.70
C HIS A 159 -17.69 7.29 -2.72
N SER A 160 -17.20 8.32 -2.00
CA SER A 160 -18.02 9.10 -1.10
C SER A 160 -18.25 10.52 -1.62
N ARG A 161 -19.08 11.26 -0.89
CA ARG A 161 -19.38 12.68 -1.17
C ARG A 161 -18.66 13.59 -0.17
N VAL A 162 -17.41 13.26 0.20
CA VAL A 162 -16.58 14.15 1.01
C VAL A 162 -16.40 15.48 0.28
N ASP A 163 -16.44 16.57 1.02
CA ASP A 163 -16.23 17.91 0.45
C ASP A 163 -14.78 18.10 0.05
N HIS A 164 -13.87 17.80 0.96
CA HIS A 164 -12.43 17.95 0.70
C HIS A 164 -11.58 16.95 1.48
N VAL A 165 -10.42 16.59 0.91
CA VAL A 165 -9.40 15.76 1.58
C VAL A 165 -8.07 16.51 1.60
N HIS A 166 -7.50 16.67 2.79
CA HIS A 166 -6.14 17.15 2.99
C HIS A 166 -5.20 15.97 3.18
N CYS A 167 -4.27 15.77 2.27
CA CYS A 167 -3.28 14.69 2.28
C CYS A 167 -1.93 15.22 2.75
N CYS A 168 -1.38 14.73 3.87
CA CYS A 168 -0.02 15.01 4.29
C CYS A 168 0.90 13.87 3.82
N GLU A 169 1.94 14.21 3.05
CA GLU A 169 2.91 13.24 2.57
C GLU A 169 4.30 13.89 2.43
N TRP A 170 5.34 13.22 2.90
CA TRP A 170 6.70 13.74 2.89
C TRP A 170 7.59 13.07 1.83
N ASN A 171 7.27 11.81 1.42
CA ASN A 171 8.05 11.12 0.39
C ASN A 171 7.75 11.73 -0.99
N PRO A 172 8.73 12.35 -1.67
CA PRO A 172 8.49 13.01 -2.95
C PRO A 172 8.06 12.05 -4.06
N ASN A 173 8.40 10.76 -3.96
CA ASN A 173 7.97 9.75 -4.91
C ASN A 173 6.49 9.41 -4.73
N ALA A 174 6.06 9.29 -3.47
CA ALA A 174 4.65 9.08 -3.15
C ALA A 174 3.79 10.32 -3.50
N VAL A 175 4.31 11.52 -3.30
CA VAL A 175 3.63 12.77 -3.70
C VAL A 175 3.38 12.80 -5.20
N ARG A 176 4.40 12.52 -6.05
CA ARG A 176 4.22 12.47 -7.51
C ARG A 176 3.18 11.43 -7.93
N ALA A 177 3.21 10.26 -7.29
CA ALA A 177 2.22 9.21 -7.54
C ALA A 177 0.82 9.66 -7.11
N LEU A 178 0.68 10.31 -5.94
CA LEU A 178 -0.60 10.83 -5.45
C LEU A 178 -1.17 11.90 -6.39
N GLU A 179 -0.37 12.85 -6.87
CA GLU A 179 -0.77 13.87 -7.85
C GLU A 179 -1.35 13.21 -9.10
N SER A 180 -0.60 12.28 -9.71
CA SER A 180 -1.03 11.52 -10.89
C SER A 180 -2.32 10.72 -10.63
N ASN A 181 -2.45 10.13 -9.45
CA ASN A 181 -3.61 9.35 -9.07
C ASN A 181 -4.87 10.21 -8.87
N LEU A 182 -4.72 11.39 -8.30
CA LEU A 182 -5.82 12.34 -8.15
C LEU A 182 -6.35 12.80 -9.52
N GLU A 183 -5.46 13.06 -10.47
CA GLU A 183 -5.80 13.43 -11.84
C GLU A 183 -6.47 12.26 -12.59
N SER A 184 -5.85 11.08 -12.58
CA SER A 184 -6.36 9.91 -13.32
C SER A 184 -7.71 9.41 -12.83
N ASN A 185 -8.01 9.60 -11.54
CA ASN A 185 -9.33 9.30 -10.97
C ASN A 185 -10.33 10.49 -11.06
N GLY A 186 -9.93 11.64 -11.60
CA GLY A 186 -10.80 12.82 -11.79
C GLY A 186 -11.23 13.52 -10.50
N VAL A 187 -10.42 13.42 -9.43
CA VAL A 187 -10.77 13.93 -8.10
C VAL A 187 -9.84 15.02 -7.57
N ALA A 188 -8.88 15.48 -8.38
CA ALA A 188 -7.86 16.46 -7.97
C ALA A 188 -8.46 17.76 -7.42
N GLY A 189 -9.61 18.23 -7.93
CA GLY A 189 -10.27 19.44 -7.45
C GLY A 189 -10.81 19.38 -6.02
N ARG A 190 -10.85 18.18 -5.40
CA ARG A 190 -11.32 17.97 -4.03
C ARG A 190 -10.21 17.51 -3.08
N CYS A 191 -8.94 17.71 -3.46
CA CYS A 191 -7.81 17.33 -2.63
C CYS A 191 -6.76 18.44 -2.56
N THR A 192 -6.17 18.61 -1.39
CA THR A 192 -4.98 19.45 -1.21
C THR A 192 -3.85 18.60 -0.63
N ILE A 193 -2.71 18.56 -1.32
CA ILE A 193 -1.52 17.85 -0.83
C ILE A 193 -0.65 18.82 -0.03
N HIS A 194 -0.34 18.45 1.20
CA HIS A 194 0.57 19.15 2.11
C HIS A 194 1.91 18.42 2.10
N ILE A 195 2.82 18.88 1.24
CA ILE A 195 4.13 18.23 1.01
C ILE A 195 5.06 18.53 2.18
N GLY A 196 5.61 17.49 2.78
CA GLY A 196 6.60 17.55 3.84
C GLY A 196 6.16 16.84 5.13
N ASP A 197 6.96 16.99 6.15
CA ASP A 197 6.71 16.38 7.46
C ASP A 197 5.36 16.85 8.03
N ASN A 198 4.48 15.90 8.35
CA ASN A 198 3.15 16.19 8.90
C ASN A 198 3.22 16.92 10.25
N ARG A 199 4.30 16.75 11.02
CA ARG A 199 4.54 17.52 12.27
C ARG A 199 4.62 19.03 12.03
N VAL A 200 4.89 19.44 10.79
CA VAL A 200 4.92 20.84 10.37
C VAL A 200 3.69 21.19 9.54
N THR A 201 3.35 20.37 8.57
CA THR A 201 2.29 20.69 7.61
C THR A 201 0.90 20.58 8.21
N ALA A 202 0.64 19.58 9.06
CA ALA A 202 -0.66 19.37 9.68
C ALA A 202 -1.01 20.41 10.77
N THR A 203 -0.06 21.15 11.31
CA THR A 203 -0.35 22.24 12.26
C THR A 203 -1.19 23.35 11.65
N LYS A 204 -1.22 23.47 10.33
CA LYS A 204 -2.05 24.43 9.58
C LYS A 204 -3.50 23.97 9.39
N LEU A 205 -3.80 22.75 9.80
CA LEU A 205 -5.09 22.08 9.63
C LEU A 205 -5.87 22.02 10.97
N GLU A 206 -5.57 22.91 11.91
CA GLU A 206 -6.20 22.92 13.22
C GLU A 206 -7.71 23.17 13.10
N GLY A 207 -8.51 22.27 13.67
CA GLY A 207 -9.96 22.40 13.78
C GLY A 207 -10.76 22.25 12.48
N VAL A 208 -10.15 21.78 11.36
CA VAL A 208 -10.81 21.72 10.05
C VAL A 208 -11.47 20.38 9.75
N ALA A 209 -11.08 19.31 10.43
CA ALA A 209 -11.44 17.96 10.04
C ALA A 209 -12.67 17.41 10.77
N ASP A 210 -13.59 16.82 10.02
CA ASP A 210 -14.64 15.94 10.55
C ASP A 210 -14.11 14.50 10.74
N ARG A 211 -13.03 14.16 10.02
CA ARG A 211 -12.42 12.82 10.00
C ARG A 211 -10.91 12.90 9.83
N VAL A 212 -10.16 12.11 10.59
CA VAL A 212 -8.70 12.02 10.45
C VAL A 212 -8.26 10.57 10.29
N ILE A 213 -7.36 10.33 9.33
CA ILE A 213 -6.77 9.01 9.07
C ILE A 213 -5.34 8.99 9.60
N LEU A 214 -5.05 7.97 10.40
CA LEU A 214 -3.74 7.70 10.98
C LEU A 214 -3.22 6.35 10.44
N GLY A 215 -2.86 6.33 9.14
CA GLY A 215 -2.55 5.12 8.37
C GLY A 215 -1.12 4.59 8.51
N LEU A 216 -0.36 4.99 9.54
CA LEU A 216 1.03 4.57 9.72
C LEU A 216 1.14 3.28 10.55
N LEU A 217 2.00 2.35 10.11
CA LEU A 217 2.35 1.11 10.81
C LEU A 217 3.84 1.11 11.20
N PRO A 218 4.25 0.47 12.29
CA PRO A 218 3.42 -0.34 13.20
C PRO A 218 2.55 0.46 14.16
N SER A 219 2.80 1.75 14.32
CA SER A 219 2.05 2.66 15.20
C SER A 219 2.02 4.06 14.62
N ALA A 220 0.90 4.74 14.78
CA ALA A 220 0.71 6.14 14.45
C ALA A 220 0.69 7.05 15.72
N GLY A 221 1.20 6.56 16.84
CA GLY A 221 1.14 7.24 18.15
C GLY A 221 1.69 8.67 18.14
N ASP A 222 2.76 8.92 17.40
CA ASP A 222 3.36 10.27 17.26
C ASP A 222 2.41 11.26 16.54
N GLY A 223 1.45 10.75 15.78
CA GLY A 223 0.44 11.55 15.07
C GLY A 223 -0.82 11.85 15.87
N TYR A 224 -1.01 11.26 17.06
CA TYR A 224 -2.26 11.45 17.83
C TYR A 224 -2.52 12.91 18.20
N GLY A 225 -1.48 13.64 18.63
CA GLY A 225 -1.60 15.06 18.93
C GLY A 225 -2.03 15.90 17.73
N LEU A 226 -1.46 15.59 16.55
CA LEU A 226 -1.81 16.26 15.30
C LEU A 226 -3.24 15.93 14.88
N ALA A 227 -3.64 14.66 15.00
CA ALA A 227 -5.00 14.22 14.67
C ALA A 227 -6.03 14.91 15.57
N MET A 228 -5.76 14.99 16.87
CA MET A 228 -6.62 15.67 17.83
C MET A 228 -6.70 17.18 17.58
N GLY A 229 -5.60 17.80 17.15
CA GLY A 229 -5.58 19.21 16.77
C GLY A 229 -6.33 19.48 15.47
N ALA A 230 -6.26 18.58 14.49
CA ALA A 230 -6.94 18.72 13.20
C ALA A 230 -8.47 18.55 13.30
N LEU A 231 -8.96 17.75 14.27
CA LEU A 231 -10.38 17.55 14.48
C LEU A 231 -11.09 18.84 14.83
N SER A 232 -12.27 19.04 14.26
CA SER A 232 -13.21 20.10 14.58
C SER A 232 -13.42 20.21 16.12
N PRO A 233 -13.63 21.42 16.65
CA PRO A 233 -14.01 21.60 18.04
C PRO A 233 -15.26 20.81 18.47
N THR A 234 -16.16 20.56 17.57
CA THR A 234 -17.37 19.76 17.80
C THR A 234 -17.12 18.25 17.87
N GLY A 235 -15.92 17.81 17.47
CA GLY A 235 -15.53 16.41 17.42
C GLY A 235 -15.40 15.88 15.99
N GLY A 236 -15.40 14.56 15.84
CA GLY A 236 -15.26 13.87 14.56
C GLY A 236 -14.81 12.42 14.75
N VAL A 237 -14.29 11.80 13.70
CA VAL A 237 -13.87 10.40 13.71
C VAL A 237 -12.38 10.26 13.43
N LEU A 238 -11.69 9.46 14.23
CA LEU A 238 -10.32 9.03 13.95
C LEU A 238 -10.32 7.58 13.45
N HIS A 239 -9.60 7.31 12.38
CA HIS A 239 -9.25 5.97 11.92
C HIS A 239 -7.82 5.67 12.32
N VAL A 240 -7.62 4.94 13.42
CA VAL A 240 -6.30 4.66 13.98
C VAL A 240 -5.85 3.27 13.53
N HIS A 241 -4.83 3.22 12.68
CA HIS A 241 -4.20 1.98 12.30
C HIS A 241 -3.05 1.64 13.25
N GLY A 242 -2.84 0.34 13.46
CA GLY A 242 -1.75 -0.14 14.30
C GLY A 242 -1.52 -1.64 14.15
N VAL A 243 -0.59 -2.13 14.94
CA VAL A 243 -0.27 -3.56 15.02
C VAL A 243 -0.57 -4.05 16.42
N ALA A 244 -1.38 -5.10 16.52
CA ALA A 244 -1.79 -5.71 17.79
C ALA A 244 -1.48 -7.21 17.79
N ALA A 245 -1.29 -7.78 18.97
CA ALA A 245 -1.10 -9.21 19.13
C ALA A 245 -2.33 -9.98 18.66
N THR A 246 -2.12 -11.02 17.86
CA THR A 246 -3.22 -11.87 17.35
C THR A 246 -4.01 -12.49 18.52
N GLY A 247 -5.30 -12.19 18.57
CA GLY A 247 -6.20 -12.69 19.60
C GLY A 247 -6.29 -11.82 20.87
N ASP A 248 -5.46 -10.75 20.99
CA ASP A 248 -5.55 -9.76 22.08
C ASP A 248 -5.52 -8.33 21.53
N TYR A 249 -6.61 -7.90 20.94
CA TYR A 249 -6.73 -6.51 20.48
C TYR A 249 -7.20 -5.56 21.61
N ALA A 250 -7.74 -6.09 22.70
CA ALA A 250 -8.29 -5.28 23.78
C ALA A 250 -7.21 -4.44 24.49
N THR A 251 -6.03 -5.00 24.68
CA THR A 251 -4.88 -4.27 25.23
C THR A 251 -4.52 -3.09 24.34
N TRP A 252 -4.37 -3.29 23.03
CA TRP A 252 -4.08 -2.23 22.08
C TRP A 252 -5.17 -1.14 22.04
N VAL A 253 -6.45 -1.52 22.06
CA VAL A 253 -7.60 -0.58 22.12
C VAL A 253 -7.53 0.27 23.38
N THR A 254 -7.19 -0.34 24.52
CA THR A 254 -7.06 0.36 25.80
C THR A 254 -5.93 1.39 25.76
N ASP A 255 -4.78 1.04 25.19
CA ASP A 255 -3.63 1.92 25.06
C ASP A 255 -3.91 3.10 24.12
N VAL A 256 -4.52 2.83 22.96
CA VAL A 256 -4.92 3.87 21.99
C VAL A 256 -5.92 4.84 22.62
N THR A 257 -7.01 4.32 23.16
CA THR A 257 -8.10 5.15 23.73
C THR A 257 -7.64 5.90 24.97
N GLY A 258 -6.76 5.31 25.79
CA GLY A 258 -6.12 5.95 26.94
C GLY A 258 -5.31 7.17 26.52
N SER A 259 -4.42 6.98 25.52
CA SER A 259 -3.58 8.06 24.98
C SER A 259 -4.42 9.21 24.38
N LEU A 260 -5.46 8.90 23.63
CA LEU A 260 -6.32 9.92 23.03
C LEU A 260 -7.11 10.72 24.09
N ARG A 261 -7.61 10.07 25.15
CA ARG A 261 -8.33 10.73 26.25
C ARG A 261 -7.46 11.71 27.03
N GLU A 262 -6.17 11.40 27.18
CA GLU A 262 -5.22 12.30 27.86
C GLU A 262 -5.03 13.61 27.09
N MET A 263 -5.09 13.56 25.75
CA MET A 263 -4.85 14.70 24.86
C MET A 263 -6.04 15.67 24.78
N ARG A 264 -7.28 15.19 24.93
CA ARG A 264 -8.48 16.05 24.81
C ARG A 264 -9.47 15.73 25.95
N ARG A 265 -9.24 16.36 27.08
CA ARG A 265 -10.09 16.20 28.27
C ARG A 265 -11.46 16.84 28.06
N GLY A 266 -12.49 16.25 28.67
CA GLY A 266 -13.85 16.78 28.61
C GLY A 266 -14.67 16.33 27.41
N CYS A 267 -14.08 15.61 26.46
CA CYS A 267 -14.81 14.99 25.36
C CYS A 267 -15.25 13.57 25.68
N SER A 268 -16.29 13.11 25.00
CA SER A 268 -16.65 11.68 24.99
C SER A 268 -15.89 10.96 23.87
N PHE A 269 -15.54 9.69 24.12
CA PHE A 269 -14.82 8.82 23.21
C PHE A 269 -15.59 7.51 23.08
N ASP A 270 -16.11 7.24 21.90
CA ASP A 270 -16.77 6.01 21.53
C ASP A 270 -15.92 5.25 20.51
N ALA A 271 -15.35 4.15 20.94
CA ALA A 271 -14.48 3.32 20.12
C ALA A 271 -15.25 2.11 19.59
N SER A 272 -15.14 1.85 18.32
CA SER A 272 -15.70 0.65 17.68
C SER A 272 -14.98 -0.62 18.18
N GLU A 273 -15.52 -1.78 17.83
CA GLU A 273 -14.72 -3.01 17.85
C GLU A 273 -13.55 -2.87 16.86
N PRO A 274 -12.34 -3.30 17.23
CA PRO A 274 -11.20 -3.24 16.34
C PRO A 274 -11.37 -4.18 15.16
N LEU A 275 -11.09 -3.69 13.96
CA LEU A 275 -11.17 -4.47 12.73
C LEU A 275 -9.79 -5.03 12.35
N ARG A 276 -9.72 -6.34 12.16
CA ARG A 276 -8.53 -6.98 11.63
C ARG A 276 -8.45 -6.75 10.11
N VAL A 277 -7.38 -6.11 9.65
CA VAL A 277 -7.14 -5.87 8.23
C VAL A 277 -6.45 -7.09 7.59
N LYS A 278 -5.33 -7.52 8.16
CA LYS A 278 -4.54 -8.68 7.69
C LYS A 278 -3.52 -9.11 8.75
N SER A 279 -2.85 -10.25 8.52
CA SER A 279 -1.61 -10.55 9.24
C SER A 279 -0.51 -9.55 8.88
N TYR A 280 0.20 -9.05 9.89
CA TYR A 280 1.34 -8.14 9.72
C TYR A 280 2.68 -8.90 9.81
N ALA A 281 2.80 -9.77 10.81
CA ALA A 281 3.92 -10.65 11.07
C ALA A 281 3.41 -11.90 11.83
N PRO A 282 4.22 -12.95 12.03
CA PRO A 282 3.83 -14.07 12.90
C PRO A 282 3.36 -13.57 14.27
N HIS A 283 2.13 -13.93 14.67
CA HIS A 283 1.47 -13.52 15.92
C HIS A 283 1.10 -12.03 16.03
N TRP A 284 1.19 -11.26 14.95
CA TRP A 284 0.84 -9.85 14.91
C TRP A 284 -0.08 -9.54 13.74
N ASP A 285 -1.14 -8.80 14.01
CA ASP A 285 -2.12 -8.40 13.00
C ASP A 285 -2.11 -6.87 12.82
N HIS A 286 -2.27 -6.44 11.58
CA HIS A 286 -2.67 -5.07 11.25
C HIS A 286 -4.14 -4.92 11.62
N VAL A 287 -4.43 -3.98 12.50
CA VAL A 287 -5.76 -3.65 12.99
C VAL A 287 -6.07 -2.18 12.79
N VAL A 288 -7.35 -1.84 12.75
CA VAL A 288 -7.84 -0.47 12.72
C VAL A 288 -8.91 -0.28 13.77
N LEU A 289 -8.89 0.87 14.43
CA LEU A 289 -9.89 1.29 15.41
C LEU A 289 -10.52 2.61 14.94
N ASP A 290 -11.84 2.62 14.81
CA ASP A 290 -12.59 3.85 14.57
C ASP A 290 -12.98 4.43 15.94
N VAL A 291 -12.57 5.67 16.18
CA VAL A 291 -12.87 6.36 17.44
C VAL A 291 -13.66 7.62 17.13
N THR A 292 -14.93 7.64 17.53
CA THR A 292 -15.78 8.83 17.48
C THR A 292 -15.53 9.69 18.71
N ILE A 293 -15.21 10.96 18.48
CA ILE A 293 -14.96 11.94 19.52
C ILE A 293 -16.04 13.00 19.40
N SER A 294 -16.76 13.25 20.49
CA SER A 294 -17.76 14.33 20.55
C SER A 294 -17.27 15.41 21.48
N GLY A 295 -17.41 16.67 21.05
CA GLY A 295 -17.06 17.85 21.85
C GLY A 295 -17.82 17.87 23.19
N GLY A 296 -17.16 18.32 24.23
CA GLY A 296 -17.75 18.56 25.54
C GLY A 296 -18.40 19.94 25.60
#